data_7697998ff9b0a5684db500189edde28e
#
_entry.id   7697998ff9b0a5684db500189edde28e
#
_cell.length_a   1.000
_cell.length_b   1.000
_cell.length_c   1.000
_cell.angle_alpha   90.00
_cell.angle_beta   90.00
_cell.angle_gamma   90.00
#
_symmetry.space_group_name_H-M   'P 1'
#
loop_
_entity.id
_entity.type
_entity.pdbx_description
1 polymer ?
#
loop_
_entity_poly.entity_id
_entity_poly.type
_entity_poly.pdbx_seq_one_letter_code
_entity_poly.pdbx_strand_id
1 'polypeptide(L)'
;PTVMVVRAASTTFSVSVDDGEAVTTIERQGHGFQRTMLISALQLLAASNPVSTTGTICLAIEEPELYQHPTQAFTFAKVLRALATDASQRIQVTYATHSPLFIEPQHFDQVRRLTRDLDHRPCVTISSASVDDVLKKTAPYVKEKTVRAQLDATVANQLAEAIFADQALIVEGRTDAAVLYGIGDRFNPGSCEASGLSIVAVGSKQNIILSHAILSCLDIPTSVLYDGDSQHRLEDRQNASK
;
A
#
# COMPACT_ATOMS: atom_id res chain seq x y z
N PRO A 1 34.26 -24.81 33.33
CA PRO A 1 33.08 -25.32 32.64
C PRO A 1 33.24 -25.07 31.16
N THR A 2 33.43 -26.18 30.41
CA THR A 2 33.59 -26.14 28.97
C THR A 2 32.17 -26.03 28.39
N VAL A 3 31.89 -24.90 27.76
CA VAL A 3 30.59 -24.70 27.03
C VAL A 3 30.75 -25.39 25.66
N MET A 4 30.06 -26.49 25.48
CA MET A 4 29.97 -27.18 24.18
C MET A 4 28.94 -26.47 23.32
N VAL A 5 29.38 -25.71 22.33
CA VAL A 5 28.47 -25.10 21.32
C VAL A 5 28.21 -26.15 20.26
N VAL A 6 27.04 -26.77 20.30
CA VAL A 6 26.57 -27.65 19.21
C VAL A 6 26.04 -26.77 18.10
N ARG A 7 26.77 -26.62 17.00
CA ARG A 7 26.24 -26.06 15.77
C ARG A 7 25.38 -27.09 15.07
N ALA A 8 24.10 -26.79 14.89
CA ALA A 8 23.25 -27.59 14.03
C ALA A 8 23.87 -27.63 12.61
N ALA A 9 23.89 -28.81 12.00
CA ALA A 9 24.35 -28.96 10.61
C ALA A 9 23.38 -28.14 9.72
N SER A 10 23.91 -27.13 9.06
CA SER A 10 23.15 -26.40 8.05
C SER A 10 23.17 -27.21 6.75
N THR A 11 22.00 -27.65 6.30
CA THR A 11 21.86 -28.23 4.97
C THR A 11 21.88 -27.09 3.94
N THR A 12 22.89 -27.07 3.09
CA THR A 12 23.00 -26.10 1.99
C THR A 12 22.48 -26.74 0.72
N PHE A 13 21.48 -26.12 0.09
CA PHE A 13 20.99 -26.50 -1.22
C PHE A 13 21.58 -25.57 -2.27
N SER A 14 22.07 -26.11 -3.37
CA SER A 14 22.39 -25.33 -4.56
C SER A 14 21.35 -25.61 -5.63
N VAL A 15 20.85 -24.54 -6.24
CA VAL A 15 19.89 -24.63 -7.35
C VAL A 15 20.60 -24.22 -8.62
N SER A 16 20.56 -25.08 -9.64
CA SER A 16 21.10 -24.80 -10.97
C SER A 16 19.95 -24.76 -11.98
N VAL A 17 20.11 -23.93 -12.98
CA VAL A 17 19.18 -23.75 -14.10
C VAL A 17 19.88 -24.26 -15.34
N ASP A 18 19.24 -25.20 -16.03
CA ASP A 18 19.65 -25.73 -17.33
C ASP A 18 18.69 -25.15 -18.38
N ASP A 19 19.21 -24.33 -19.29
CA ASP A 19 18.46 -23.74 -20.40
C ASP A 19 18.64 -24.51 -21.73
N GLY A 20 19.32 -25.65 -21.68
CA GLY A 20 19.63 -26.52 -22.83
C GLY A 20 20.95 -26.15 -23.50
N GLU A 21 21.53 -24.99 -23.26
CA GLU A 21 22.85 -24.59 -23.79
C GLU A 21 23.91 -24.57 -22.68
N ALA A 22 23.52 -24.17 -21.47
CA ALA A 22 24.42 -24.06 -20.33
C ALA A 22 23.72 -24.35 -19.01
N VAL A 23 24.45 -24.94 -18.07
CA VAL A 23 24.01 -25.07 -16.66
C VAL A 23 24.62 -23.96 -15.86
N THR A 24 23.78 -23.10 -15.28
CA THR A 24 24.20 -21.97 -14.47
C THR A 24 23.58 -22.01 -13.09
N THR A 25 24.22 -21.42 -12.09
CA THR A 25 23.61 -21.28 -10.78
C THR A 25 22.57 -20.16 -10.78
N ILE A 26 21.59 -20.22 -9.86
CA ILE A 26 20.51 -19.24 -9.79
C ILE A 26 21.03 -17.81 -9.56
N GLU A 27 22.14 -17.64 -8.86
CA GLU A 27 22.78 -16.35 -8.59
C GLU A 27 23.32 -15.67 -9.86
N ARG A 28 23.56 -16.45 -10.91
CA ARG A 28 24.03 -15.96 -12.22
C ARG A 28 22.87 -15.63 -13.17
N GLN A 29 21.65 -15.96 -12.79
CA GLN A 29 20.45 -15.59 -13.55
C GLN A 29 20.10 -14.12 -13.33
N GLY A 30 19.42 -13.51 -14.29
CA GLY A 30 18.89 -12.17 -14.14
C GLY A 30 17.91 -12.06 -12.97
N HIS A 31 17.89 -10.92 -12.28
CA HIS A 31 17.06 -10.71 -11.10
C HIS A 31 15.56 -10.99 -11.32
N GLY A 32 15.03 -10.70 -12.52
CA GLY A 32 13.65 -11.03 -12.86
C GLY A 32 13.39 -12.55 -12.79
N PHE A 33 14.30 -13.37 -13.30
CA PHE A 33 14.20 -14.82 -13.21
C PHE A 33 14.27 -15.32 -11.76
N GLN A 34 15.23 -14.82 -10.97
CA GLN A 34 15.36 -15.18 -9.56
C GLN A 34 14.07 -14.87 -8.79
N ARG A 35 13.44 -13.72 -9.04
CA ARG A 35 12.17 -13.34 -8.42
C ARG A 35 11.01 -14.21 -8.87
N THR A 36 10.91 -14.51 -10.17
CA THR A 36 9.87 -15.41 -10.69
C THR A 36 10.00 -16.80 -10.05
N MET A 37 11.21 -17.29 -9.90
CA MET A 37 11.47 -18.57 -9.23
C MET A 37 11.06 -18.53 -7.76
N LEU A 38 11.35 -17.43 -7.04
CA LEU A 38 10.88 -17.22 -5.67
C LEU A 38 9.36 -17.27 -5.58
N ILE A 39 8.65 -16.55 -6.47
CA ILE A 39 7.18 -16.57 -6.54
C ILE A 39 6.68 -18.01 -6.74
N SER A 40 7.24 -18.72 -7.69
CA SER A 40 6.85 -20.12 -7.97
C SER A 40 7.11 -21.04 -6.78
N ALA A 41 8.23 -20.86 -6.09
CA ALA A 41 8.55 -21.62 -4.88
C ALA A 41 7.55 -21.33 -3.75
N LEU A 42 7.17 -20.07 -3.57
CA LEU A 42 6.15 -19.67 -2.58
C LEU A 42 4.77 -20.26 -2.93
N GLN A 43 4.39 -20.24 -4.20
CA GLN A 43 3.14 -20.86 -4.66
C GLN A 43 3.12 -22.38 -4.42
N LEU A 44 4.25 -23.07 -4.69
CA LEU A 44 4.39 -24.50 -4.41
C LEU A 44 4.34 -24.77 -2.90
N LEU A 45 4.98 -23.93 -2.09
CA LEU A 45 4.92 -24.01 -0.64
C LEU A 45 3.48 -23.88 -0.15
N ALA A 46 2.73 -22.91 -0.73
CA ALA A 46 1.32 -22.73 -0.45
C ALA A 46 0.49 -23.97 -0.81
N ALA A 47 0.74 -24.56 -1.96
CA ALA A 47 -0.02 -25.72 -2.43
C ALA A 47 0.30 -27.03 -1.70
N SER A 48 1.51 -27.18 -1.16
CA SER A 48 1.99 -28.43 -0.56
C SER A 48 1.66 -28.61 0.91
N ASN A 49 1.09 -27.61 1.59
CA ASN A 49 0.76 -27.65 3.02
C ASN A 49 1.91 -28.21 3.92
N PRO A 50 3.15 -27.73 3.78
CA PRO A 50 4.32 -28.36 4.39
C PRO A 50 4.45 -28.05 5.90
N VAL A 51 3.57 -27.23 6.45
CA VAL A 51 3.71 -26.78 7.83
C VAL A 51 3.28 -27.87 8.78
N SER A 52 4.23 -28.41 9.52
CA SER A 52 3.95 -29.28 10.67
C SER A 52 3.01 -28.55 11.62
N THR A 53 2.17 -29.28 12.32
CA THR A 53 1.06 -28.82 13.17
C THR A 53 1.42 -27.79 14.27
N THR A 54 2.70 -27.44 14.44
CA THR A 54 3.18 -26.63 15.57
C THR A 54 3.94 -25.35 15.21
N GLY A 55 4.24 -25.08 13.93
CA GLY A 55 5.05 -23.94 13.52
C GLY A 55 4.28 -22.84 12.76
N THR A 56 4.76 -21.59 12.82
CA THR A 56 4.34 -20.49 11.95
C THR A 56 5.54 -20.04 11.12
N ILE A 57 5.36 -19.89 9.82
CA ILE A 57 6.38 -19.34 8.92
C ILE A 57 6.19 -17.82 8.87
N CYS A 58 7.25 -17.07 9.19
CA CYS A 58 7.28 -15.62 9.01
C CYS A 58 8.11 -15.29 7.78
N LEU A 59 7.47 -14.70 6.77
CA LEU A 59 8.11 -14.15 5.59
C LEU A 59 8.33 -12.66 5.77
N ALA A 60 9.60 -12.23 5.77
CA ALA A 60 9.97 -10.82 5.76
C ALA A 60 10.68 -10.51 4.43
N ILE A 61 10.14 -9.58 3.66
CA ILE A 61 10.64 -9.27 2.32
C ILE A 61 10.89 -7.77 2.23
N GLU A 62 12.09 -7.38 1.80
CA GLU A 62 12.44 -6.00 1.50
C GLU A 62 12.30 -5.76 0.00
N GLU A 63 11.63 -4.67 -0.36
CA GLU A 63 11.40 -4.21 -1.73
C GLU A 63 11.00 -5.34 -2.70
N PRO A 64 9.85 -5.98 -2.46
CA PRO A 64 9.41 -7.10 -3.29
C PRO A 64 9.22 -6.73 -4.77
N GLU A 65 9.04 -5.46 -5.09
CA GLU A 65 8.92 -4.91 -6.45
C GLU A 65 10.22 -4.82 -7.24
N LEU A 66 11.37 -4.86 -6.59
CA LEU A 66 12.66 -4.63 -7.24
C LEU A 66 12.87 -5.59 -8.42
N TYR A 67 13.33 -5.01 -9.56
CA TYR A 67 13.63 -5.72 -10.80
C TYR A 67 12.45 -6.45 -11.44
N GLN A 68 11.21 -6.10 -11.07
CA GLN A 68 10.01 -6.67 -11.66
C GLN A 68 9.32 -5.70 -12.62
N HIS A 69 8.76 -6.26 -13.67
CA HIS A 69 7.80 -5.52 -14.49
C HIS A 69 6.53 -5.23 -13.65
N PRO A 70 5.87 -4.06 -13.79
CA PRO A 70 4.70 -3.70 -12.98
C PRO A 70 3.61 -4.78 -12.89
N THR A 71 3.34 -5.49 -13.98
CA THR A 71 2.35 -6.60 -13.98
C THR A 71 2.79 -7.78 -13.13
N GLN A 72 4.10 -8.09 -13.11
CA GLN A 72 4.65 -9.15 -12.27
C GLN A 72 4.65 -8.73 -10.79
N ALA A 73 5.03 -7.50 -10.50
CA ALA A 73 4.99 -6.92 -9.16
C ALA A 73 3.56 -6.99 -8.58
N PHE A 74 2.55 -6.60 -9.36
CA PHE A 74 1.15 -6.70 -8.97
C PHE A 74 0.70 -8.15 -8.71
N THR A 75 1.11 -9.08 -9.58
CA THR A 75 0.83 -10.51 -9.38
C THR A 75 1.49 -11.03 -8.11
N PHE A 76 2.72 -10.60 -7.84
CA PHE A 76 3.44 -11.00 -6.63
C PHE A 76 2.78 -10.47 -5.36
N ALA A 77 2.34 -9.20 -5.36
CA ALA A 77 1.58 -8.65 -4.23
C ALA A 77 0.35 -9.50 -3.91
N LYS A 78 -0.40 -9.93 -4.94
CA LYS A 78 -1.56 -10.82 -4.77
C LYS A 78 -1.18 -12.20 -4.23
N VAL A 79 -0.07 -12.77 -4.68
CA VAL A 79 0.42 -14.07 -4.15
C VAL A 79 0.77 -13.95 -2.67
N LEU A 80 1.49 -12.90 -2.28
CA LEU A 80 1.84 -12.66 -0.87
C LEU A 80 0.60 -12.51 0.00
N ARG A 81 -0.42 -11.79 -0.49
CA ARG A 81 -1.69 -11.65 0.22
C ARG A 81 -2.42 -12.99 0.35
N ALA A 82 -2.53 -13.76 -0.74
CA ALA A 82 -3.16 -15.07 -0.72
C ALA A 82 -2.49 -16.00 0.31
N LEU A 83 -1.16 -16.00 0.38
CA LEU A 83 -0.40 -16.75 1.38
C LEU A 83 -0.73 -16.32 2.82
N ALA A 84 -0.85 -15.01 3.04
CA ALA A 84 -1.11 -14.47 4.37
C ALA A 84 -2.56 -14.67 4.84
N THR A 85 -3.52 -14.78 3.90
CA THR A 85 -4.95 -14.91 4.20
C THR A 85 -5.44 -16.35 4.23
N ASP A 86 -4.66 -17.29 3.73
CA ASP A 86 -4.99 -18.71 3.79
C ASP A 86 -4.82 -19.25 5.22
N ALA A 87 -5.94 -19.38 5.92
CA ALA A 87 -5.95 -19.85 7.31
C ALA A 87 -5.42 -21.30 7.49
N SER A 88 -5.35 -22.08 6.41
CA SER A 88 -4.77 -23.43 6.44
C SER A 88 -3.25 -23.42 6.54
N GLN A 89 -2.64 -22.27 6.12
CA GLN A 89 -1.21 -22.09 6.07
C GLN A 89 -0.78 -21.10 7.13
N ARG A 90 -0.16 -21.52 8.16
CA ARG A 90 0.35 -20.65 9.23
C ARG A 90 1.50 -19.76 8.72
N ILE A 91 1.22 -18.90 7.75
CA ILE A 91 2.18 -17.98 7.14
C ILE A 91 1.81 -16.55 7.52
N GLN A 92 2.77 -15.85 8.07
CA GLN A 92 2.70 -14.40 8.27
C GLN A 92 3.62 -13.72 7.26
N VAL A 93 3.13 -12.71 6.60
CA VAL A 93 3.89 -11.97 5.59
C VAL A 93 4.05 -10.53 6.04
N THR A 94 5.28 -10.06 6.07
CA THR A 94 5.63 -8.65 6.27
C THR A 94 6.55 -8.22 5.13
N TYR A 95 6.29 -7.08 4.53
CA TYR A 95 7.19 -6.53 3.53
C TYR A 95 7.35 -5.01 3.70
N ALA A 96 8.55 -4.52 3.36
CA ALA A 96 8.82 -3.10 3.20
C ALA A 96 8.81 -2.78 1.70
N THR A 97 8.08 -1.75 1.30
CA THR A 97 7.92 -1.38 -0.11
C THR A 97 7.87 0.12 -0.29
N HIS A 98 8.34 0.59 -1.44
CA HIS A 98 8.15 1.95 -1.96
C HIS A 98 7.12 2.01 -3.10
N SER A 99 6.50 0.87 -3.44
CA SER A 99 5.60 0.76 -4.58
C SER A 99 4.13 0.80 -4.17
N PRO A 100 3.33 1.72 -4.73
CA PRO A 100 1.88 1.72 -4.54
C PRO A 100 1.19 0.42 -4.94
N LEU A 101 1.82 -0.39 -5.81
CA LEU A 101 1.28 -1.67 -6.27
C LEU A 101 1.15 -2.72 -5.15
N PHE A 102 1.89 -2.55 -4.05
CA PHE A 102 1.86 -3.41 -2.88
C PHE A 102 0.96 -2.89 -1.76
N ILE A 103 0.34 -1.72 -1.95
CA ILE A 103 -0.61 -1.15 -1.01
C ILE A 103 -2.03 -1.40 -1.49
N GLU A 104 -2.83 -2.00 -0.65
CA GLU A 104 -4.28 -2.11 -0.83
C GLU A 104 -4.96 -1.21 0.21
N PRO A 105 -5.37 0.02 -0.16
CA PRO A 105 -5.88 1.00 0.79
C PRO A 105 -7.13 0.58 1.58
N GLN A 106 -7.91 -0.39 1.09
CA GLN A 106 -8.98 -1.01 1.87
C GLN A 106 -8.45 -1.77 3.11
N HIS A 107 -7.16 -2.13 3.10
CA HIS A 107 -6.46 -2.77 4.20
C HIS A 107 -5.42 -1.83 4.84
N PHE A 108 -5.74 -0.54 4.91
CA PHE A 108 -4.89 0.49 5.53
C PHE A 108 -4.52 0.17 6.97
N ASP A 109 -5.33 -0.60 7.67
CA ASP A 109 -5.09 -1.09 9.04
C ASP A 109 -3.86 -2.01 9.14
N GLN A 110 -3.44 -2.60 8.03
CA GLN A 110 -2.22 -3.41 7.93
C GLN A 110 -0.98 -2.57 7.60
N VAL A 111 -1.16 -1.32 7.19
CA VAL A 111 -0.06 -0.42 6.85
C VAL A 111 0.64 0.09 8.12
N ARG A 112 1.96 0.15 8.06
CA ARG A 112 2.83 0.81 9.04
C ARG A 112 3.68 1.81 8.29
N ARG A 113 3.32 3.10 8.41
CA ARG A 113 4.07 4.18 7.77
C ARG A 113 5.24 4.56 8.66
N LEU A 114 6.45 4.48 8.11
CA LEU A 114 7.67 4.88 8.80
C LEU A 114 8.10 6.24 8.27
N THR A 115 8.24 7.20 9.17
CA THR A 115 8.78 8.54 8.86
C THR A 115 10.02 8.79 9.70
N ARG A 116 10.99 9.52 9.15
CA ARG A 116 12.22 9.88 9.82
C ARG A 116 12.28 11.39 9.99
N ASP A 117 12.35 11.84 11.24
CA ASP A 117 12.67 13.22 11.54
C ASP A 117 14.18 13.39 11.45
N LEU A 118 14.63 14.32 10.60
CA LEU A 118 16.05 14.60 10.38
C LEU A 118 16.56 15.76 11.26
N ASP A 119 15.64 16.58 11.83
CA ASP A 119 16.01 17.82 12.49
C ASP A 119 16.40 17.65 13.98
N HIS A 120 15.93 16.59 14.63
CA HIS A 120 16.04 16.46 16.10
C HIS A 120 16.60 15.12 16.61
N ARG A 121 17.59 14.54 16.07
CA ARG A 121 18.11 13.17 16.23
C ARG A 121 17.38 12.20 15.30
N PRO A 122 18.08 11.22 14.74
CA PRO A 122 17.46 10.24 13.84
C PRO A 122 16.44 9.40 14.62
N CYS A 123 15.20 9.91 14.70
CA CYS A 123 14.08 9.24 15.31
C CYS A 123 13.17 8.72 14.20
N VAL A 124 12.80 7.45 14.27
CA VAL A 124 11.82 6.85 13.37
C VAL A 124 10.48 6.83 14.08
N THR A 125 9.48 7.46 13.47
CA THR A 125 8.09 7.40 13.92
C THR A 125 7.35 6.35 13.10
N ILE A 126 6.55 5.52 13.77
CA ILE A 126 5.72 4.51 13.13
C ILE A 126 4.26 4.92 13.31
N SER A 127 3.61 5.25 12.20
CA SER A 127 2.18 5.60 12.19
C SER A 127 1.35 4.42 11.69
N SER A 128 0.24 4.18 12.33
CA SER A 128 -0.72 3.13 11.96
C SER A 128 -2.14 3.59 12.27
N ALA A 129 -3.10 3.05 11.53
CA ALA A 129 -4.51 3.36 11.72
C ALA A 129 -5.32 2.07 11.84
N SER A 130 -6.34 2.09 12.69
CA SER A 130 -7.32 1.01 12.74
C SER A 130 -8.64 1.43 12.08
N VAL A 131 -9.47 0.47 11.71
CA VAL A 131 -10.83 0.74 11.21
C VAL A 131 -11.63 1.53 12.25
N ASP A 132 -11.45 1.25 13.54
CA ASP A 132 -12.15 1.97 14.62
C ASP A 132 -11.72 3.43 14.72
N ASP A 133 -10.45 3.77 14.46
CA ASP A 133 -9.97 5.14 14.45
C ASP A 133 -10.61 5.94 13.30
N VAL A 134 -10.71 5.34 12.13
CA VAL A 134 -11.38 5.92 10.97
C VAL A 134 -12.88 6.09 11.24
N LEU A 135 -13.53 5.09 11.83
CA LEU A 135 -14.95 5.18 12.21
C LEU A 135 -15.19 6.31 13.22
N LYS A 136 -14.36 6.44 14.24
CA LYS A 136 -14.45 7.56 15.20
C LYS A 136 -14.31 8.92 14.53
N LYS A 137 -13.36 9.06 13.59
CA LYS A 137 -13.12 10.31 12.86
C LYS A 137 -14.27 10.67 11.92
N THR A 138 -14.90 9.68 11.31
CA THR A 138 -16.02 9.88 10.36
C THR A 138 -17.39 9.96 11.02
N ALA A 139 -17.56 9.49 12.26
CA ALA A 139 -18.83 9.41 12.98
C ALA A 139 -19.67 10.71 13.00
N PRO A 140 -19.07 11.94 13.09
CA PRO A 140 -19.85 13.17 13.06
C PRO A 140 -20.51 13.45 11.71
N TYR A 141 -20.05 12.83 10.63
CA TYR A 141 -20.41 13.18 9.25
C TYR A 141 -21.11 12.04 8.50
N VAL A 142 -20.74 10.78 8.79
CA VAL A 142 -21.16 9.61 8.00
C VAL A 142 -21.51 8.45 8.94
N LYS A 143 -22.59 7.71 8.60
CA LYS A 143 -22.99 6.52 9.36
C LYS A 143 -21.98 5.38 9.15
N GLU A 144 -21.67 4.64 10.21
CA GLU A 144 -20.74 3.49 10.19
C GLU A 144 -21.01 2.51 9.04
N LYS A 145 -22.27 2.13 8.82
CA LYS A 145 -22.65 1.22 7.71
C LYS A 145 -22.20 1.73 6.35
N THR A 146 -22.29 3.06 6.13
CA THR A 146 -21.84 3.69 4.87
C THR A 146 -20.33 3.66 4.76
N VAL A 147 -19.60 3.94 5.84
CA VAL A 147 -18.13 3.88 5.87
C VAL A 147 -17.64 2.48 5.55
N ARG A 148 -18.20 1.45 6.18
CA ARG A 148 -17.83 0.05 5.92
C ARG A 148 -18.09 -0.35 4.46
N ALA A 149 -19.24 0.03 3.90
CA ALA A 149 -19.54 -0.22 2.50
C ALA A 149 -18.60 0.52 1.53
N GLN A 150 -18.13 1.72 1.90
CA GLN A 150 -17.15 2.46 1.11
C GLN A 150 -15.74 1.87 1.22
N LEU A 151 -15.37 1.31 2.36
CA LEU A 151 -14.10 0.58 2.50
C LEU A 151 -14.04 -0.65 1.59
N ASP A 152 -15.18 -1.36 1.45
CA ASP A 152 -15.28 -2.52 0.57
C ASP A 152 -15.32 -2.12 -0.92
N ALA A 153 -15.83 -0.94 -1.23
CA ALA A 153 -15.99 -0.42 -2.59
C ALA A 153 -14.84 0.51 -2.97
N THR A 154 -13.77 -0.02 -3.46
CA THR A 154 -12.78 0.61 -4.41
C THR A 154 -12.43 2.11 -4.28
N VAL A 155 -12.54 2.75 -3.12
CA VAL A 155 -11.90 4.07 -2.89
C VAL A 155 -10.36 3.94 -2.94
N ALA A 156 -9.93 2.75 -3.04
CA ALA A 156 -8.65 2.21 -2.68
C ALA A 156 -7.48 2.57 -3.60
N ASN A 157 -7.62 2.48 -4.91
CA ASN A 157 -6.46 2.58 -5.80
C ASN A 157 -5.86 3.99 -5.88
N GLN A 158 -6.64 5.01 -5.53
CA GLN A 158 -6.20 6.40 -5.63
C GLN A 158 -5.44 6.87 -4.38
N LEU A 159 -5.63 6.23 -3.22
CA LEU A 159 -4.93 6.58 -1.99
C LEU A 159 -3.56 5.93 -1.87
N ALA A 160 -3.27 4.89 -2.66
CA ALA A 160 -2.03 4.13 -2.54
C ALA A 160 -0.78 5.01 -2.71
N GLU A 161 -0.80 5.94 -3.65
CA GLU A 161 0.30 6.89 -3.85
C GLU A 161 0.40 7.90 -2.71
N ALA A 162 -0.74 8.39 -2.23
CA ALA A 162 -0.77 9.37 -1.14
C ALA A 162 -0.23 8.82 0.19
N ILE A 163 -0.28 7.50 0.40
CA ILE A 163 0.28 6.87 1.60
C ILE A 163 1.81 7.07 1.70
N PHE A 164 2.48 7.25 0.56
CA PHE A 164 3.93 7.52 0.50
C PHE A 164 4.27 9.01 0.48
N ALA A 165 3.30 9.89 0.30
CA ALA A 165 3.52 11.32 0.20
C ALA A 165 3.85 11.96 1.56
N ASP A 166 4.58 13.09 1.53
CA ASP A 166 4.80 13.91 2.72
C ASP A 166 3.55 14.68 3.10
N GLN A 167 2.73 15.03 2.11
CA GLN A 167 1.45 15.70 2.27
C GLN A 167 0.48 15.34 1.13
N ALA A 168 -0.80 15.40 1.40
CA ALA A 168 -1.84 15.09 0.43
C ALA A 168 -2.83 16.23 0.27
N LEU A 169 -3.25 16.46 -0.98
CA LEU A 169 -4.39 17.31 -1.31
C LEU A 169 -5.48 16.44 -1.95
N ILE A 170 -6.59 16.31 -1.26
CA ILE A 170 -7.74 15.58 -1.78
C ILE A 170 -8.61 16.55 -2.59
N VAL A 171 -8.94 16.14 -3.81
CA VAL A 171 -9.84 16.86 -4.70
C VAL A 171 -10.98 15.97 -5.15
N GLU A 172 -12.08 16.58 -5.61
CA GLU A 172 -13.25 15.81 -6.03
C GLU A 172 -13.00 15.06 -7.33
N GLY A 173 -12.49 15.74 -8.34
CA GLY A 173 -12.38 15.21 -9.69
C GLY A 173 -10.95 15.13 -10.24
N ARG A 174 -10.78 14.29 -11.26
CA ARG A 174 -9.49 14.18 -11.98
C ARG A 174 -9.13 15.47 -12.69
N THR A 175 -10.13 16.25 -13.13
CA THR A 175 -9.91 17.56 -13.77
C THR A 175 -9.27 18.52 -12.79
N ASP A 176 -9.76 18.54 -11.53
CA ASP A 176 -9.21 19.42 -10.49
C ASP A 176 -7.75 19.07 -10.20
N ALA A 177 -7.45 17.77 -10.08
CA ALA A 177 -6.07 17.31 -9.91
C ALA A 177 -5.19 17.73 -11.09
N ALA A 178 -5.65 17.52 -12.33
CA ALA A 178 -4.90 17.89 -13.53
C ALA A 178 -4.65 19.39 -13.61
N VAL A 179 -5.63 20.22 -13.27
CA VAL A 179 -5.49 21.68 -13.24
C VAL A 179 -4.45 22.11 -12.21
N LEU A 180 -4.51 21.53 -11.01
CA LEU A 180 -3.58 21.87 -9.93
C LEU A 180 -2.14 21.46 -10.24
N TYR A 181 -1.92 20.26 -10.77
CA TYR A 181 -0.60 19.83 -11.27
C TYR A 181 -0.13 20.76 -12.39
N GLY A 182 -1.00 21.06 -13.35
CA GLY A 182 -0.66 21.97 -14.48
C GLY A 182 -0.35 23.40 -14.02
N ILE A 183 -0.96 23.89 -12.95
CA ILE A 183 -0.61 25.19 -12.34
C ILE A 183 0.77 25.08 -11.68
N GLY A 184 1.02 24.04 -10.90
CA GLY A 184 2.31 23.80 -10.26
C GLY A 184 3.44 23.77 -11.30
N ASP A 185 3.28 22.99 -12.36
CA ASP A 185 4.24 22.86 -13.45
C ASP A 185 4.50 24.15 -14.22
N ARG A 186 3.49 25.03 -14.29
CA ARG A 186 3.64 26.33 -14.93
C ARG A 186 4.56 27.26 -14.18
N PHE A 187 4.57 27.17 -12.85
CA PHE A 187 5.48 27.96 -12.01
C PHE A 187 6.87 27.33 -11.94
N ASN A 188 6.92 26.02 -11.74
CA ASN A 188 8.16 25.25 -11.70
C ASN A 188 7.85 23.77 -11.99
N PRO A 189 8.28 23.21 -13.14
CA PRO A 189 8.00 21.84 -13.53
C PRO A 189 8.41 20.83 -12.42
N GLY A 190 7.48 19.94 -12.05
CA GLY A 190 7.68 18.95 -11.00
C GLY A 190 7.66 19.51 -9.57
N SER A 191 7.16 20.73 -9.37
CA SER A 191 7.18 21.38 -8.05
C SER A 191 6.29 20.66 -7.01
N CYS A 192 5.18 20.07 -7.44
CA CYS A 192 4.32 19.30 -6.55
C CYS A 192 5.04 18.06 -6.04
N GLU A 193 5.62 17.28 -6.95
CA GLU A 193 6.37 16.07 -6.62
C GLU A 193 7.61 16.39 -5.80
N ALA A 194 8.34 17.45 -6.16
CA ALA A 194 9.53 17.88 -5.41
C ALA A 194 9.22 18.33 -3.98
N SER A 195 7.98 18.79 -3.73
CA SER A 195 7.51 19.15 -2.38
C SER A 195 6.91 17.97 -1.61
N GLY A 196 6.95 16.75 -2.16
CA GLY A 196 6.31 15.58 -1.57
C GLY A 196 4.78 15.63 -1.55
N LEU A 197 4.17 16.50 -2.39
CA LEU A 197 2.72 16.66 -2.47
C LEU A 197 2.11 15.62 -3.44
N SER A 198 1.14 14.86 -2.96
CA SER A 198 0.26 14.02 -3.79
C SER A 198 -1.13 14.66 -3.88
N ILE A 199 -1.61 14.89 -5.10
CA ILE A 199 -2.97 15.39 -5.36
C ILE A 199 -3.86 14.23 -5.77
N VAL A 200 -4.84 13.91 -4.93
CA VAL A 200 -5.67 12.70 -5.04
C VAL A 200 -7.10 13.07 -5.43
N ALA A 201 -7.54 12.60 -6.59
CA ALA A 201 -8.92 12.73 -7.02
C ALA A 201 -9.74 11.53 -6.54
N VAL A 202 -10.72 11.76 -5.67
CA VAL A 202 -11.50 10.69 -5.03
C VAL A 202 -12.85 10.39 -5.72
N GLY A 203 -13.14 11.10 -6.81
CA GLY A 203 -14.29 10.85 -7.71
C GLY A 203 -15.62 11.38 -7.22
N SER A 204 -15.79 11.69 -5.94
CA SER A 204 -17.01 12.31 -5.41
C SER A 204 -16.79 12.93 -4.03
N LYS A 205 -17.63 13.89 -3.66
CA LYS A 205 -17.66 14.50 -2.32
C LYS A 205 -17.83 13.47 -1.20
N GLN A 206 -18.60 12.42 -1.45
CA GLN A 206 -18.87 11.39 -0.44
C GLN A 206 -17.60 10.61 -0.06
N ASN A 207 -16.65 10.49 -0.99
CA ASN A 207 -15.38 9.77 -0.76
C ASN A 207 -14.33 10.64 -0.03
N ILE A 208 -14.50 11.95 -0.03
CA ILE A 208 -13.54 12.89 0.59
C ILE A 208 -13.38 12.60 2.07
N ILE A 209 -14.49 12.43 2.80
CA ILE A 209 -14.48 12.26 4.26
C ILE A 209 -13.71 11.01 4.66
N LEU A 210 -13.98 9.89 3.97
CA LEU A 210 -13.31 8.64 4.25
C LEU A 210 -11.82 8.70 3.90
N SER A 211 -11.49 9.24 2.72
CA SER A 211 -10.10 9.38 2.26
C SER A 211 -9.28 10.27 3.20
N HIS A 212 -9.86 11.41 3.60
CA HIS A 212 -9.23 12.30 4.58
C HIS A 212 -9.04 11.61 5.94
N ALA A 213 -10.04 10.84 6.41
CA ALA A 213 -9.93 10.14 7.69
C ALA A 213 -8.81 9.09 7.66
N ILE A 214 -8.69 8.30 6.59
CA ILE A 214 -7.64 7.28 6.43
C ILE A 214 -6.26 7.93 6.45
N LEU A 215 -6.02 8.93 5.58
CA LEU A 215 -4.71 9.58 5.47
C LEU A 215 -4.32 10.29 6.78
N SER A 216 -5.28 10.99 7.40
CA SER A 216 -5.04 11.65 8.67
C SER A 216 -4.79 10.68 9.84
N CYS A 217 -5.35 9.46 9.82
CA CYS A 217 -5.06 8.44 10.83
C CYS A 217 -3.67 7.83 10.62
N LEU A 218 -3.11 7.91 9.41
CA LEU A 218 -1.74 7.51 9.08
C LEU A 218 -0.72 8.64 9.26
N ASP A 219 -1.11 9.75 9.92
CA ASP A 219 -0.29 10.94 10.14
C ASP A 219 0.25 11.56 8.84
N ILE A 220 -0.60 11.59 7.80
CA ILE A 220 -0.29 12.30 6.56
C ILE A 220 -1.02 13.64 6.61
N PRO A 221 -0.31 14.79 6.62
CA PRO A 221 -0.91 16.11 6.51
C PRO A 221 -1.80 16.18 5.28
N THR A 222 -3.09 16.40 5.47
CA THR A 222 -4.07 16.28 4.40
C THR A 222 -4.95 17.52 4.34
N SER A 223 -4.97 18.16 3.18
CA SER A 223 -5.88 19.25 2.83
C SER A 223 -6.96 18.77 1.87
N VAL A 224 -8.09 19.50 1.82
CA VAL A 224 -9.23 19.15 0.96
C VAL A 224 -9.65 20.36 0.14
N LEU A 225 -9.88 20.16 -1.15
CA LEU A 225 -10.47 21.13 -2.04
C LEU A 225 -11.69 20.52 -2.75
N TYR A 226 -12.85 21.17 -2.66
CA TYR A 226 -14.09 20.71 -3.29
C TYR A 226 -14.99 21.87 -3.68
N ASP A 227 -15.89 21.64 -4.64
CA ASP A 227 -16.84 22.63 -5.10
C ASP A 227 -17.92 22.94 -4.08
N GLY A 228 -18.19 24.23 -3.88
CA GLY A 228 -19.17 24.71 -2.90
C GLY A 228 -20.64 24.46 -3.27
N ASP A 229 -20.98 24.16 -4.54
CA ASP A 229 -22.33 23.91 -5.11
C ASP A 229 -23.42 24.90 -4.62
N SER A 230 -23.03 26.08 -4.22
CA SER A 230 -23.96 27.07 -3.63
C SER A 230 -25.00 27.58 -4.61
N GLN A 231 -24.72 27.54 -5.92
CA GLN A 231 -25.66 28.01 -6.95
C GLN A 231 -26.78 26.99 -7.23
N HIS A 232 -26.50 25.69 -7.26
CA HIS A 232 -27.55 24.69 -7.45
C HIS A 232 -28.59 24.67 -6.32
N ARG A 233 -28.20 24.90 -5.08
CA ARG A 233 -29.15 25.00 -3.95
C ARG A 233 -30.08 26.21 -4.03
N LEU A 234 -29.68 27.27 -4.69
CA LEU A 234 -30.52 28.46 -4.89
C LEU A 234 -31.53 28.21 -6.02
N GLU A 235 -31.11 27.58 -7.11
CA GLU A 235 -32.01 27.21 -8.22
C GLU A 235 -33.04 26.16 -7.81
N ASP A 236 -32.65 25.14 -7.06
CA ASP A 236 -33.58 24.14 -6.54
C ASP A 236 -34.62 24.72 -5.58
N ARG A 237 -34.22 25.69 -4.74
CA ARG A 237 -35.16 26.41 -3.86
C ARG A 237 -36.11 27.34 -4.64
N GLN A 238 -35.62 27.96 -5.72
CA GLN A 238 -36.47 28.81 -6.59
C GLN A 238 -37.43 27.98 -7.42
N ASN A 239 -37.05 26.77 -7.86
CA ASN A 239 -37.92 25.87 -8.62
C ASN A 239 -38.93 25.12 -7.73
N ALA A 240 -38.63 24.92 -6.45
CA ALA A 240 -39.57 24.33 -5.48
C ALA A 240 -40.62 25.34 -4.95
N SER A 241 -40.43 26.61 -5.23
CA SER A 241 -41.37 27.69 -4.83
C SER A 241 -42.27 28.20 -5.98
N LYS A 242 -42.22 27.58 -7.15
CA LYS A 242 -43.13 27.77 -8.27
C LYS A 242 -44.09 26.57 -8.40
#